data_441cccbc7f9b20cec7f66568fa1233db
#
_entry.id   441cccbc7f9b20cec7f66568fa1233db
#
_cell.length_a   1.000
_cell.length_b   1.000
_cell.length_c   1.000
_cell.angle_alpha   90.00
_cell.angle_beta   90.00
_cell.angle_gamma   90.00
#
_symmetry.space_group_name_H-M   'P 1'
#
loop_
_entity.id
_entity.type
_entity.pdbx_description
1 polymer ?
#
loop_
_entity_poly.entity_id
_entity_poly.type
_entity_poly.pdbx_seq_one_letter_code
_entity_poly.pdbx_strand_id
1 'polypeptide(L)'
;CISFNSVKAVSNAELQDTSRFEHIVSKGDTGGGDGKYIELSTLKDVSTSGSTKSVEAKIYVVLPSSDLVREYTIHYDYNLNYSFAHLVAKVPEFKQQFPDFYLGEIWNIKMDNSGIVGTVKAQQDYTLNGESKPTKPGYKGYEHVTFLTPTDFDFESYHVANQVFKKVFGVFYDDVIR
;
A
#
# COMPACT_ATOMS: atom_id res chain seq x y z
N CYS A 1 -0.17 27.39 30.21
CA CYS A 1 0.77 26.83 29.23
C CYS A 1 0.03 25.79 28.40
N ILE A 2 -0.28 26.14 27.16
CA ILE A 2 -0.80 25.17 26.19
C ILE A 2 0.44 24.47 25.62
N SER A 3 0.66 23.21 26.03
CA SER A 3 1.67 22.37 25.43
C SER A 3 1.22 22.05 23.99
N PHE A 4 1.78 22.71 23.01
CA PHE A 4 1.72 22.24 21.64
C PHE A 4 2.51 20.95 21.59
N ASN A 5 1.83 19.79 21.59
CA ASN A 5 2.43 18.56 21.10
C ASN A 5 2.83 18.84 19.65
N SER A 6 4.09 19.20 19.43
CA SER A 6 4.63 19.21 18.09
C SER A 6 4.48 17.79 17.56
N VAL A 7 3.66 17.62 16.54
CA VAL A 7 3.64 16.37 15.78
C VAL A 7 5.09 16.15 15.36
N LYS A 8 5.71 15.11 15.92
CA LYS A 8 7.13 14.84 15.67
C LYS A 8 7.25 14.46 14.19
N ALA A 9 7.83 15.32 13.42
CA ALA A 9 8.13 15.09 12.02
C ALA A 9 9.06 13.87 11.88
N VAL A 10 8.84 13.05 10.89
CA VAL A 10 9.68 11.87 10.62
C VAL A 10 10.74 12.25 9.61
N SER A 11 12.01 12.11 9.99
CA SER A 11 13.16 12.29 9.10
C SER A 11 13.47 11.01 8.34
N ASN A 12 14.22 11.13 7.23
CA ASN A 12 14.71 9.96 6.50
C ASN A 12 15.58 9.04 7.38
N ALA A 13 16.33 9.59 8.33
CA ALA A 13 17.12 8.80 9.27
C ALA A 13 16.25 7.98 10.23
N GLU A 14 15.13 8.53 10.71
CA GLU A 14 14.19 7.81 11.57
C GLU A 14 13.49 6.68 10.84
N LEU A 15 13.25 6.80 9.52
CA LEU A 15 12.67 5.74 8.70
C LEU A 15 13.54 4.48 8.62
N GLN A 16 14.83 4.57 8.97
CA GLN A 16 15.73 3.41 9.01
C GLN A 16 15.58 2.57 10.30
N ASP A 17 14.78 3.02 11.27
CA ASP A 17 14.46 2.25 12.47
C ASP A 17 13.48 1.10 12.13
N THR A 18 14.02 -0.08 11.89
CA THR A 18 13.26 -1.29 11.50
C THR A 18 12.32 -1.81 12.58
N SER A 19 12.42 -1.32 13.82
CA SER A 19 11.46 -1.65 14.89
C SER A 19 10.14 -0.84 14.74
N ARG A 20 10.19 0.30 14.05
CA ARG A 20 9.06 1.20 13.83
C ARG A 20 8.55 1.17 12.41
N PHE A 21 9.44 1.02 11.46
CA PHE A 21 9.14 1.15 10.04
C PHE A 21 9.57 -0.09 9.27
N GLU A 22 8.74 -0.54 8.36
CA GLU A 22 9.11 -1.55 7.39
C GLU A 22 9.39 -0.91 6.04
N HIS A 23 10.62 -1.08 5.57
CA HIS A 23 11.01 -0.68 4.24
C HIS A 23 10.42 -1.66 3.21
N ILE A 24 9.69 -1.13 2.25
CA ILE A 24 9.12 -1.91 1.16
C ILE A 24 10.10 -1.84 -0.01
N VAL A 25 10.77 -2.95 -0.26
CA VAL A 25 11.69 -3.08 -1.39
C VAL A 25 10.91 -3.54 -2.61
N SER A 26 10.90 -2.75 -3.69
CA SER A 26 10.37 -3.16 -4.98
C SER A 26 11.48 -3.71 -5.87
N LYS A 27 11.13 -4.65 -6.80
CA LYS A 27 12.06 -5.07 -7.86
C LYS A 27 12.38 -3.88 -8.76
N GLY A 28 13.58 -3.36 -8.67
CA GLY A 28 14.02 -2.17 -9.43
C GLY A 28 14.43 -1.01 -8.54
N ASP A 29 14.33 -1.15 -7.22
CA ASP A 29 14.89 -0.19 -6.29
C ASP A 29 16.43 -0.23 -6.41
N THR A 30 16.98 0.74 -7.13
CA THR A 30 18.41 0.80 -7.49
C THR A 30 19.28 1.34 -6.36
N GLY A 31 18.75 1.37 -5.13
CA GLY A 31 19.49 1.83 -3.95
C GLY A 31 19.75 3.33 -3.93
N GLY A 32 19.05 4.12 -4.73
CA GLY A 32 19.19 5.58 -4.79
C GLY A 32 18.58 6.33 -3.60
N GLY A 33 18.14 5.61 -2.57
CA GLY A 33 17.53 6.19 -1.38
C GLY A 33 16.04 6.54 -1.53
N ASP A 34 15.47 6.33 -2.71
CA ASP A 34 14.03 6.35 -2.89
C ASP A 34 13.44 5.15 -2.17
N GLY A 35 12.47 5.36 -1.31
CA GLY A 35 11.92 4.25 -0.54
C GLY A 35 10.49 4.50 -0.10
N LYS A 36 9.81 3.40 0.18
CA LYS A 36 8.50 3.40 0.80
C LYS A 36 8.58 2.66 2.13
N TYR A 37 7.93 3.21 3.12
CA TYR A 37 7.97 2.68 4.48
C TYR A 37 6.57 2.62 5.05
N ILE A 38 6.27 1.51 5.72
CA ILE A 38 5.04 1.36 6.51
C ILE A 38 5.38 1.66 7.96
N GLU A 39 4.66 2.55 8.61
CA GLU A 39 4.76 2.75 10.06
C GLU A 39 3.96 1.66 10.79
N LEU A 40 4.65 0.69 11.38
CA LEU A 40 4.06 -0.52 11.93
C LEU A 40 3.03 -0.26 13.03
N SER A 41 3.28 0.76 13.87
CA SER A 41 2.38 1.12 14.98
C SER A 41 1.04 1.71 14.53
N THR A 42 0.92 2.11 13.27
CA THR A 42 -0.30 2.74 12.72
C THR A 42 -1.22 1.76 12.02
N LEU A 43 -0.76 0.53 11.81
CA LEU A 43 -1.54 -0.51 11.16
C LEU A 43 -2.75 -0.88 12.00
N LYS A 44 -3.93 -0.72 11.43
CA LYS A 44 -5.19 -0.96 12.12
C LYS A 44 -6.18 -1.67 11.22
N ASP A 45 -6.64 -2.84 11.66
CA ASP A 45 -7.81 -3.49 11.05
C ASP A 45 -9.07 -2.68 11.39
N VAL A 46 -9.70 -2.14 10.39
CA VAL A 46 -10.96 -1.38 10.46
C VAL A 46 -12.07 -2.04 9.66
N SER A 47 -11.89 -3.33 9.37
CA SER A 47 -12.85 -4.12 8.61
C SER A 47 -14.21 -4.13 9.26
N THR A 48 -15.24 -4.06 8.43
CA THR A 48 -16.63 -4.39 8.79
C THR A 48 -16.94 -5.83 8.38
N SER A 49 -18.13 -6.30 8.64
CA SER A 49 -18.56 -7.63 8.17
C SER A 49 -18.69 -7.66 6.64
N GLY A 50 -18.37 -8.81 6.03
CA GLY A 50 -18.57 -9.03 4.60
C GLY A 50 -17.35 -9.51 3.84
N SER A 51 -17.33 -9.26 2.53
CA SER A 51 -16.26 -9.68 1.61
C SER A 51 -15.13 -8.67 1.48
N THR A 52 -15.23 -7.55 2.18
CA THR A 52 -14.21 -6.51 2.17
C THR A 52 -13.47 -6.48 3.49
N LYS A 53 -12.14 -6.48 3.40
CA LYS A 53 -11.25 -6.18 4.51
C LYS A 53 -10.74 -4.76 4.37
N SER A 54 -10.63 -4.03 5.49
CA SER A 54 -10.18 -2.65 5.47
C SER A 54 -9.07 -2.42 6.46
N VAL A 55 -8.04 -1.67 6.04
CA VAL A 55 -6.88 -1.34 6.87
C VAL A 55 -6.59 0.14 6.79
N GLU A 56 -6.36 0.77 7.93
CA GLU A 56 -5.72 2.08 7.99
C GLU A 56 -4.22 1.93 8.25
N ALA A 57 -3.42 2.74 7.54
CA ALA A 57 -1.97 2.73 7.64
C ALA A 57 -1.39 4.12 7.36
N LYS A 58 -0.21 4.42 7.95
CA LYS A 58 0.66 5.49 7.49
C LYS A 58 1.76 4.92 6.61
N ILE A 59 1.89 5.53 5.43
CA ILE A 59 2.90 5.20 4.43
C ILE A 59 3.77 6.44 4.20
N TYR A 60 5.08 6.23 4.19
CA TYR A 60 6.04 7.27 3.87
C TYR A 60 6.69 6.99 2.52
N VAL A 61 6.79 8.03 1.70
CA VAL A 61 7.50 7.99 0.42
C VAL A 61 8.66 8.97 0.49
N VAL A 62 9.87 8.48 0.25
CA VAL A 62 11.09 9.28 0.27
C VAL A 62 11.50 9.59 -1.16
N LEU A 63 11.67 10.87 -1.46
CA LEU A 63 12.14 11.40 -2.74
C LEU A 63 13.38 12.30 -2.50
N PRO A 64 14.58 11.71 -2.41
CA PRO A 64 15.79 12.42 -2.03
C PRO A 64 16.14 13.59 -2.96
N SER A 65 15.94 13.42 -4.26
CA SER A 65 16.17 14.46 -5.28
C SER A 65 15.34 15.73 -5.07
N SER A 66 14.23 15.60 -4.34
CA SER A 66 13.30 16.69 -4.03
C SER A 66 13.41 17.17 -2.59
N ASP A 67 14.37 16.66 -1.81
CA ASP A 67 14.45 16.86 -0.37
C ASP A 67 13.09 16.66 0.31
N LEU A 68 12.48 15.48 0.07
CA LEU A 68 11.09 15.23 0.44
C LEU A 68 10.91 13.86 1.11
N VAL A 69 10.28 13.91 2.28
CA VAL A 69 9.60 12.78 2.91
C VAL A 69 8.11 13.11 2.93
N ARG A 70 7.31 12.32 2.25
CA ARG A 70 5.86 12.50 2.20
C ARG A 70 5.18 11.43 3.04
N GLU A 71 4.40 11.86 4.02
CA GLU A 71 3.56 11.01 4.85
C GLU A 71 2.14 10.97 4.27
N TYR A 72 1.61 9.77 4.08
CA TYR A 72 0.21 9.55 3.77
C TYR A 72 -0.47 8.80 4.90
N THR A 73 -1.67 9.21 5.28
CA THR A 73 -2.60 8.36 6.03
C THR A 73 -3.60 7.80 5.02
N ILE A 74 -3.61 6.47 4.87
CA ILE A 74 -4.37 5.79 3.83
C ILE A 74 -5.34 4.81 4.47
N HIS A 75 -6.56 4.77 3.93
CA HIS A 75 -7.53 3.72 4.17
C HIS A 75 -7.58 2.82 2.92
N TYR A 76 -7.18 1.56 3.08
CA TYR A 76 -7.26 0.55 2.03
C TYR A 76 -8.50 -0.32 2.23
N ASP A 77 -9.25 -0.53 1.15
CA ASP A 77 -10.31 -1.52 1.05
C ASP A 77 -9.90 -2.65 0.10
N TYR A 78 -9.99 -3.88 0.59
CA TYR A 78 -9.62 -5.10 -0.14
C TYR A 78 -10.86 -5.96 -0.37
N ASN A 79 -11.33 -6.04 -1.61
CA ASN A 79 -12.44 -6.92 -1.97
C ASN A 79 -11.92 -8.35 -2.17
N LEU A 80 -12.19 -9.25 -1.22
CA LEU A 80 -11.68 -10.61 -1.24
C LEU A 80 -12.18 -11.45 -2.42
N ASN A 81 -13.26 -11.03 -3.09
CA ASN A 81 -13.74 -11.71 -4.31
C ASN A 81 -12.80 -11.49 -5.51
N TYR A 82 -11.85 -10.54 -5.41
CA TYR A 82 -10.87 -10.23 -6.44
C TYR A 82 -9.44 -10.68 -6.06
N SER A 83 -9.25 -11.38 -4.94
CA SER A 83 -7.96 -12.01 -4.66
C SER A 83 -7.65 -13.06 -5.73
N PHE A 84 -6.36 -13.22 -6.06
CA PHE A 84 -5.96 -14.15 -7.13
C PHE A 84 -6.39 -15.59 -6.81
N ALA A 85 -6.12 -16.05 -5.58
CA ALA A 85 -6.49 -17.40 -5.14
C ALA A 85 -8.00 -17.64 -5.17
N HIS A 86 -8.82 -16.64 -4.81
CA HIS A 86 -10.28 -16.76 -4.90
C HIS A 86 -10.76 -16.88 -6.35
N LEU A 87 -10.18 -16.09 -7.26
CA LEU A 87 -10.50 -16.17 -8.69
C LEU A 87 -10.10 -17.53 -9.27
N VAL A 88 -8.93 -18.06 -8.91
CA VAL A 88 -8.47 -19.39 -9.29
C VAL A 88 -9.42 -20.47 -8.77
N ALA A 89 -9.86 -20.39 -7.52
CA ALA A 89 -10.75 -21.36 -6.91
C ALA A 89 -12.12 -21.44 -7.60
N LYS A 90 -12.52 -20.41 -8.34
CA LYS A 90 -13.76 -20.38 -9.13
C LYS A 90 -13.62 -20.88 -10.55
N VAL A 91 -12.41 -21.22 -10.99
CA VAL A 91 -12.20 -21.77 -12.33
C VAL A 91 -12.91 -23.13 -12.44
N PRO A 92 -13.79 -23.33 -13.44
CA PRO A 92 -14.45 -24.61 -13.66
C PRO A 92 -13.44 -25.75 -13.84
N GLU A 93 -13.73 -26.91 -13.29
CA GLU A 93 -12.83 -28.08 -13.29
C GLU A 93 -12.32 -28.44 -14.70
N PHE A 94 -13.19 -28.35 -15.71
CA PHE A 94 -12.81 -28.66 -17.10
C PHE A 94 -11.78 -27.67 -17.69
N LYS A 95 -11.67 -26.44 -17.14
CA LYS A 95 -10.67 -25.46 -17.55
C LYS A 95 -9.35 -25.62 -16.81
N GLN A 96 -9.34 -26.26 -15.63
CA GLN A 96 -8.14 -26.37 -14.78
C GLN A 96 -7.02 -27.17 -15.47
N GLN A 97 -7.33 -28.01 -16.44
CA GLN A 97 -6.34 -28.73 -17.26
C GLN A 97 -5.60 -27.80 -18.26
N PHE A 98 -6.01 -26.53 -18.41
CA PHE A 98 -5.41 -25.56 -19.32
C PHE A 98 -4.95 -24.31 -18.58
N PRO A 99 -3.91 -24.40 -17.71
CA PRO A 99 -3.52 -23.31 -16.81
C PRO A 99 -3.14 -22.03 -17.55
N ASP A 100 -2.41 -22.12 -18.66
CA ASP A 100 -2.01 -20.94 -19.43
C ASP A 100 -3.20 -20.11 -19.92
N PHE A 101 -4.33 -20.76 -20.15
CA PHE A 101 -5.52 -20.10 -20.64
C PHE A 101 -6.30 -19.39 -19.53
N TYR A 102 -6.63 -20.08 -18.43
CA TYR A 102 -7.41 -19.45 -17.37
C TYR A 102 -6.60 -18.46 -16.53
N LEU A 103 -5.30 -18.65 -16.40
CA LEU A 103 -4.45 -17.67 -15.73
C LEU A 103 -4.44 -16.34 -16.49
N GLY A 104 -4.40 -16.38 -17.83
CA GLY A 104 -4.53 -15.18 -18.65
C GLY A 104 -5.87 -14.46 -18.45
N GLU A 105 -6.99 -15.20 -18.32
CA GLU A 105 -8.29 -14.61 -18.01
C GLU A 105 -8.27 -13.91 -16.63
N ILE A 106 -7.69 -14.54 -15.61
CA ILE A 106 -7.58 -13.97 -14.25
C ILE A 106 -6.73 -12.71 -14.25
N TRP A 107 -5.59 -12.73 -14.97
CA TRP A 107 -4.74 -11.56 -15.13
C TRP A 107 -5.51 -10.37 -15.73
N ASN A 108 -6.31 -10.61 -16.77
CA ASN A 108 -7.14 -9.57 -17.37
C ASN A 108 -8.16 -9.01 -16.36
N ILE A 109 -8.82 -9.86 -15.58
CA ILE A 109 -9.74 -9.42 -14.51
C ILE A 109 -9.00 -8.52 -13.52
N LYS A 110 -7.82 -8.94 -13.06
CA LYS A 110 -7.01 -8.17 -12.11
C LYS A 110 -6.48 -6.87 -12.69
N MET A 111 -6.16 -6.82 -13.98
CA MET A 111 -5.76 -5.61 -14.69
C MET A 111 -6.89 -4.58 -14.75
N ASP A 112 -8.13 -5.05 -14.99
CA ASP A 112 -9.30 -4.19 -15.03
C ASP A 112 -9.72 -3.72 -13.62
N ASN A 113 -9.60 -4.62 -12.64
CA ASN A 113 -9.93 -4.34 -11.24
C ASN A 113 -9.07 -5.19 -10.30
N SER A 114 -8.11 -4.57 -9.65
CA SER A 114 -7.23 -5.25 -8.70
C SER A 114 -7.97 -5.79 -7.46
N GLY A 115 -9.14 -5.24 -7.18
CA GLY A 115 -9.89 -5.48 -5.95
C GLY A 115 -9.44 -4.63 -4.76
N ILE A 116 -8.48 -3.72 -4.96
CA ILE A 116 -7.96 -2.86 -3.89
C ILE A 116 -8.25 -1.40 -4.24
N VAL A 117 -8.77 -0.66 -3.25
CA VAL A 117 -8.99 0.79 -3.32
C VAL A 117 -8.22 1.44 -2.19
N GLY A 118 -7.41 2.45 -2.50
CA GLY A 118 -6.71 3.28 -1.53
C GLY A 118 -7.37 4.66 -1.43
N THR A 119 -7.69 5.10 -0.23
CA THR A 119 -8.24 6.43 0.01
C THR A 119 -7.30 7.23 0.88
N VAL A 120 -6.75 8.33 0.35
CA VAL A 120 -5.91 9.24 1.12
C VAL A 120 -6.78 10.06 2.08
N LYS A 121 -6.57 9.87 3.38
CA LYS A 121 -7.24 10.61 4.45
C LYS A 121 -6.49 11.87 4.83
N ALA A 122 -5.16 11.82 4.81
CA ALA A 122 -4.29 12.95 5.10
C ALA A 122 -2.94 12.80 4.39
N GLN A 123 -2.32 13.93 4.12
CA GLN A 123 -0.97 14.03 3.57
C GLN A 123 -0.19 15.12 4.28
N GLN A 124 1.07 14.86 4.56
CA GLN A 124 2.00 15.85 5.11
C GLN A 124 3.37 15.68 4.49
N ASP A 125 4.00 16.81 4.15
CA ASP A 125 5.33 16.83 3.55
C ASP A 125 6.37 17.34 4.55
N TYR A 126 7.57 16.74 4.53
CA TYR A 126 8.73 17.09 5.34
C TYR A 126 9.99 17.13 4.48
N THR A 127 11.02 17.81 4.96
CA THR A 127 12.38 17.67 4.42
C THR A 127 12.95 16.31 4.82
N LEU A 128 14.05 15.88 4.21
CA LEU A 128 14.77 14.67 4.63
C LEU A 128 15.23 14.73 6.09
N ASN A 129 15.42 15.93 6.65
CA ASN A 129 15.78 16.14 8.05
C ASN A 129 14.56 16.20 8.99
N GLY A 130 13.34 16.09 8.48
CA GLY A 130 12.11 16.07 9.27
C GLY A 130 11.52 17.45 9.55
N GLU A 131 11.95 18.51 8.87
CA GLU A 131 11.32 19.82 8.96
C GLU A 131 10.02 19.84 8.13
N SER A 132 8.96 20.43 8.68
CA SER A 132 7.68 20.54 7.96
C SER A 132 7.83 21.39 6.71
N LYS A 133 7.30 20.88 5.60
CA LYS A 133 7.18 21.59 4.32
C LYS A 133 5.73 21.94 4.03
N PRO A 134 5.46 23.05 3.30
CA PRO A 134 4.13 23.27 2.78
C PRO A 134 3.71 22.10 1.90
N THR A 135 2.66 21.42 2.29
CA THR A 135 2.07 20.34 1.49
C THR A 135 1.43 20.98 0.27
N LYS A 136 1.93 20.69 -0.92
CA LYS A 136 1.19 21.03 -2.14
C LYS A 136 -0.18 20.38 -2.04
N PRO A 137 -1.27 21.05 -2.54
CA PRO A 137 -2.58 20.43 -2.55
C PRO A 137 -2.45 19.06 -3.17
N GLY A 138 -2.35 18.08 -2.31
CA GLY A 138 -2.08 16.72 -2.70
C GLY A 138 -3.38 16.07 -3.09
N TYR A 139 -3.21 14.93 -3.57
CA TYR A 139 -4.21 13.98 -3.93
C TYR A 139 -5.25 13.85 -2.81
N LYS A 140 -6.47 14.27 -3.07
CA LYS A 140 -7.62 13.97 -2.22
C LYS A 140 -8.58 13.14 -3.05
N GLY A 141 -8.70 11.88 -2.73
CA GLY A 141 -9.64 11.01 -3.43
C GLY A 141 -9.40 9.55 -3.11
N TYR A 142 -10.24 8.70 -3.65
CA TYR A 142 -10.00 7.27 -3.69
C TYR A 142 -9.47 6.90 -5.08
N GLU A 143 -8.56 5.95 -5.13
CA GLU A 143 -8.08 5.39 -6.38
C GLU A 143 -8.06 3.87 -6.33
N HIS A 144 -8.36 3.28 -7.47
CA HIS A 144 -8.12 1.87 -7.65
C HIS A 144 -6.61 1.64 -7.72
N VAL A 145 -6.12 0.80 -6.81
CA VAL A 145 -4.73 0.36 -6.85
C VAL A 145 -4.54 -0.52 -8.07
N THR A 146 -3.69 -0.11 -8.99
CA THR A 146 -3.45 -0.82 -10.25
C THR A 146 -2.67 -2.11 -9.99
N PHE A 147 -3.10 -3.24 -10.57
CA PHE A 147 -2.51 -4.55 -10.33
C PHE A 147 -1.07 -4.67 -10.81
N LEU A 148 -0.66 -4.09 -11.84
CA LEU A 148 0.72 -4.07 -12.30
C LEU A 148 1.19 -2.63 -12.40
N THR A 149 1.71 -2.09 -11.34
CA THR A 149 2.39 -0.80 -11.37
C THR A 149 3.86 -1.04 -11.69
N PRO A 150 4.35 -0.63 -12.88
CA PRO A 150 5.76 -0.84 -13.26
C PRO A 150 6.73 -0.02 -12.42
N THR A 151 6.22 1.02 -11.77
CA THR A 151 7.00 1.97 -10.97
C THR A 151 6.28 2.20 -9.65
N ASP A 152 6.82 1.65 -8.60
CA ASP A 152 6.29 1.76 -7.24
C ASP A 152 6.69 3.09 -6.59
N PHE A 153 6.34 4.24 -7.17
CA PHE A 153 6.76 5.53 -6.63
C PHE A 153 5.78 6.20 -5.67
N ASP A 154 4.64 5.59 -5.41
CA ASP A 154 3.62 6.16 -4.53
C ASP A 154 2.86 5.10 -3.71
N PHE A 155 1.89 5.54 -2.93
CA PHE A 155 1.04 4.68 -2.11
C PHE A 155 0.09 3.80 -2.94
N GLU A 156 -0.11 4.10 -4.22
CA GLU A 156 -1.01 3.38 -5.14
C GLU A 156 -0.46 2.03 -5.56
N SER A 157 0.80 1.78 -5.25
CA SER A 157 1.47 0.54 -5.57
C SER A 157 0.73 -0.67 -5.00
N TYR A 158 0.42 -1.61 -5.87
CA TYR A 158 -0.16 -2.90 -5.49
C TYR A 158 0.72 -3.65 -4.49
N HIS A 159 2.04 -3.52 -4.63
CA HIS A 159 3.00 -4.13 -3.73
C HIS A 159 2.90 -3.56 -2.31
N VAL A 160 2.79 -2.23 -2.18
CA VAL A 160 2.60 -1.58 -0.88
C VAL A 160 1.30 -2.06 -0.22
N ALA A 161 0.20 -2.05 -0.96
CA ALA A 161 -1.09 -2.49 -0.45
C ALA A 161 -1.07 -3.96 -0.01
N ASN A 162 -0.40 -4.84 -0.77
CA ASN A 162 -0.23 -6.26 -0.39
C ASN A 162 0.61 -6.43 0.88
N GLN A 163 1.67 -5.66 1.07
CA GLN A 163 2.47 -5.70 2.29
C GLN A 163 1.67 -5.21 3.50
N VAL A 164 0.90 -4.14 3.34
CA VAL A 164 -0.01 -3.65 4.40
C VAL A 164 -1.01 -4.75 4.80
N PHE A 165 -1.65 -5.41 3.84
CA PHE A 165 -2.57 -6.50 4.09
C PHE A 165 -1.89 -7.65 4.85
N LYS A 166 -0.72 -8.09 4.38
CA LYS A 166 0.04 -9.16 5.01
C LYS A 166 0.42 -8.86 6.45
N LYS A 167 0.79 -7.61 6.75
CA LYS A 167 1.16 -7.22 8.11
C LYS A 167 0.00 -7.29 9.08
N VAL A 168 -1.21 -6.99 8.62
CA VAL A 168 -2.40 -7.01 9.49
C VAL A 168 -3.01 -8.42 9.59
N PHE A 169 -3.08 -9.16 8.47
CA PHE A 169 -3.80 -10.43 8.40
C PHE A 169 -2.90 -11.67 8.33
N GLY A 170 -1.58 -11.51 8.25
CA GLY A 170 -0.61 -12.61 8.24
C GLY A 170 -0.41 -13.32 6.90
N VAL A 171 -1.23 -13.01 5.89
CA VAL A 171 -1.18 -13.58 4.54
C VAL A 171 -1.24 -12.46 3.50
N PHE A 172 -0.74 -12.69 2.30
CA PHE A 172 -0.95 -11.74 1.21
C PHE A 172 -2.41 -11.72 0.76
N TYR A 173 -2.87 -10.57 0.29
CA TYR A 173 -4.24 -10.42 -0.21
C TYR A 173 -4.56 -11.44 -1.32
N ASP A 174 -3.63 -11.66 -2.24
CA ASP A 174 -3.83 -12.59 -3.35
C ASP A 174 -3.84 -14.09 -2.96
N ASP A 175 -3.40 -14.42 -1.74
CA ASP A 175 -3.42 -15.80 -1.23
C ASP A 175 -4.74 -16.14 -0.48
N VAL A 176 -5.64 -15.16 -0.33
CA VAL A 176 -6.89 -15.37 0.39
C VAL A 176 -7.91 -16.08 -0.49
N ILE A 177 -8.43 -17.22 -0.01
CA ILE A 177 -9.59 -17.91 -0.57
C ILE A 177 -10.80 -17.60 0.32
N ARG A 178 -11.90 -17.19 -0.28
CA ARG A 178 -13.16 -16.94 0.42
C ARG A 178 -14.15 -18.07 0.20
#